data_da769aae270ef464a01aec10a139d40b
#
_entry.id   da769aae270ef464a01aec10a139d40b
#
_cell.length_a   1.000
_cell.length_b   1.000
_cell.length_c   1.000
_cell.angle_alpha   90.00
_cell.angle_beta   90.00
_cell.angle_gamma   90.00
#
_symmetry.space_group_name_H-M   'P 1'
#
loop_
_entity.id
_entity.type
_entity.pdbx_description
1 polymer ?
#
loop_
_entity_poly.entity_id
_entity_poly.type
_entity_poly.pdbx_seq_one_letter_code
_entity_poly.pdbx_strand_id
1 'polypeptide(L)'
;MEKFDAACMLIQVIGETAKKIDDWTNKQLFINYPEVYWRGVFGCRNIISHEYGNVEPEQIFGIIKKYLPELIICTKKIVEDIKSNKYDSLFV
;
A
#
# COMPACT_ATOMS: atom_id res chain seq x y z
N MET A 1 1.10 -5.36 -22.86
CA MET A 1 0.96 -6.48 -21.90
C MET A 1 -0.09 -6.14 -20.87
N GLU A 2 -1.26 -6.73 -21.03
CA GLU A 2 -2.41 -6.44 -20.18
C GLU A 2 -2.15 -6.74 -18.70
N LYS A 3 -1.52 -7.88 -18.41
CA LYS A 3 -1.24 -8.27 -17.02
C LYS A 3 -0.26 -7.32 -16.34
N PHE A 4 0.75 -6.88 -17.09
CA PHE A 4 1.72 -5.93 -16.56
C PHE A 4 1.07 -4.57 -16.28
N ASP A 5 0.25 -4.09 -17.20
CA ASP A 5 -0.45 -2.82 -17.03
C ASP A 5 -1.42 -2.86 -15.85
N ALA A 6 -2.14 -3.98 -15.70
CA ALA A 6 -3.05 -4.17 -14.57
C ALA A 6 -2.30 -4.20 -13.24
N ALA A 7 -1.14 -4.86 -13.20
CA ALA A 7 -0.31 -4.92 -12.00
C ALA A 7 0.20 -3.54 -11.61
N CYS A 8 0.67 -2.76 -12.58
CA CYS A 8 1.13 -1.39 -12.34
C CYS A 8 0.01 -0.50 -11.81
N MET A 9 -1.17 -0.60 -12.42
CA MET A 9 -2.33 0.17 -11.98
C MET A 9 -2.72 -0.20 -10.54
N LEU A 10 -2.72 -1.48 -10.21
CA LEU A 10 -3.05 -1.94 -8.86
C LEU A 10 -2.06 -1.39 -7.83
N ILE A 11 -0.77 -1.46 -8.10
CA ILE A 11 0.26 -0.94 -7.21
C ILE A 11 0.08 0.56 -7.00
N GLN A 12 -0.20 1.29 -8.07
CA GLN A 12 -0.41 2.72 -8.02
C GLN A 12 -1.62 3.08 -7.14
N VAL A 13 -2.73 2.36 -7.32
CA VAL A 13 -3.95 2.56 -6.53
C VAL A 13 -3.70 2.25 -5.06
N ILE A 14 -3.00 1.16 -4.77
CA ILE A 14 -2.66 0.79 -3.39
C ILE A 14 -1.84 1.90 -2.73
N GLY A 15 -0.80 2.40 -3.40
CA GLY A 15 0.05 3.46 -2.88
C GLY A 15 -0.71 4.76 -2.63
N GLU A 16 -1.56 5.16 -3.58
CA GLU A 16 -2.36 6.37 -3.44
C GLU A 16 -3.38 6.26 -2.30
N THR A 17 -4.06 5.13 -2.22
CA THR A 17 -5.08 4.90 -1.20
C THR A 17 -4.47 4.86 0.19
N ALA A 18 -3.35 4.14 0.34
CA ALA A 18 -2.65 4.07 1.61
C ALA A 18 -2.18 5.46 2.06
N LYS A 19 -1.67 6.25 1.13
CA LYS A 19 -1.21 7.61 1.44
C LYS A 19 -2.37 8.50 1.90
N LYS A 20 -3.54 8.40 1.26
CA LYS A 20 -4.72 9.15 1.69
C LYS A 20 -5.14 8.79 3.11
N ILE A 21 -5.13 7.50 3.43
CA ILE A 21 -5.49 7.04 4.78
C ILE A 21 -4.49 7.56 5.80
N ASP A 22 -3.21 7.53 5.45
CA ASP A 22 -2.14 8.06 6.32
C ASP A 22 -2.38 9.53 6.62
N ASP A 23 -2.70 10.33 5.60
CA ASP A 23 -2.97 11.75 5.77
C ASP A 23 -4.25 12.01 6.58
N TRP A 24 -5.32 11.23 6.32
CA TRP A 24 -6.58 11.38 7.05
C TRP A 24 -6.44 11.08 8.53
N THR A 25 -5.52 10.21 8.91
CA THR A 25 -5.29 9.83 10.31
C THR A 25 -4.12 10.58 10.93
N ASN A 26 -3.66 11.66 10.30
CA ASN A 26 -2.51 12.45 10.74
C ASN A 26 -1.28 11.58 10.96
N LYS A 27 -1.09 10.59 10.08
CA LYS A 27 0.04 9.65 10.11
C LYS A 27 0.07 8.79 11.38
N GLN A 28 -1.09 8.59 11.99
CA GLN A 28 -1.19 7.85 13.26
C GLN A 28 -1.58 6.38 13.08
N LEU A 29 -2.25 6.03 11.99
CA LEU A 29 -2.74 4.65 11.82
C LEU A 29 -1.60 3.67 11.58
N PHE A 30 -0.80 3.91 10.54
CA PHE A 30 0.19 2.91 10.09
C PHE A 30 1.41 2.78 11.00
N ILE A 31 1.66 3.73 11.88
CA ILE A 31 2.76 3.62 12.84
C ILE A 31 2.54 2.45 13.81
N ASN A 32 1.31 1.98 13.93
CA ASN A 32 0.97 0.84 14.78
C ASN A 32 1.23 -0.50 14.10
N TYR A 33 1.68 -0.50 12.84
CA TYR A 33 1.89 -1.71 12.03
C TYR A 33 3.28 -1.68 11.40
N PRO A 34 4.35 -1.69 12.21
CA PRO A 34 5.72 -1.55 11.70
C PRO A 34 6.22 -2.74 10.89
N GLU A 35 5.46 -3.83 10.87
CA GLU A 35 5.79 -5.02 10.08
C GLU A 35 5.74 -4.79 8.57
N VAL A 36 5.08 -3.72 8.12
CA VAL A 36 5.03 -3.33 6.71
C VAL A 36 5.84 -2.05 6.51
N TYR A 37 6.64 -2.02 5.44
CA TYR A 37 7.40 -0.83 5.09
C TYR A 37 6.48 0.16 4.34
N TRP A 38 5.71 0.91 5.11
CA TRP A 38 4.68 1.81 4.57
C TRP A 38 5.25 2.91 3.69
N ARG A 39 6.43 3.40 4.01
CA ARG A 39 7.08 4.42 3.19
C ARG A 39 7.30 3.91 1.77
N GLY A 40 7.66 2.64 1.64
CA GLY A 40 7.81 2.01 0.33
C GLY A 40 6.46 1.83 -0.37
N VAL A 41 5.42 1.48 0.38
CA VAL A 41 4.06 1.35 -0.17
C VAL A 41 3.61 2.69 -0.74
N PHE A 42 3.77 3.78 0.01
CA PHE A 42 3.41 5.12 -0.47
C PHE A 42 4.24 5.53 -1.68
N GLY A 43 5.51 5.14 -1.70
CA GLY A 43 6.43 5.50 -2.78
C GLY A 43 6.26 4.71 -4.07
N CYS A 44 5.59 3.56 -4.03
CA CYS A 44 5.38 2.73 -5.23
C CYS A 44 4.69 3.49 -6.35
N ARG A 45 3.75 4.37 -6.01
CA ARG A 45 3.08 5.22 -6.96
C ARG A 45 4.07 6.06 -7.79
N ASN A 46 5.07 6.63 -7.12
CA ASN A 46 6.04 7.50 -7.79
C ASN A 46 6.91 6.73 -8.78
N ILE A 47 7.31 5.50 -8.43
CA ILE A 47 8.08 4.66 -9.34
C ILE A 47 7.31 4.40 -10.62
N ILE A 48 6.03 4.02 -10.49
CA ILE A 48 5.17 3.75 -11.64
C ILE A 48 4.92 5.02 -12.44
N SER A 49 4.59 6.13 -11.77
CA SER A 49 4.21 7.38 -12.43
C SER A 49 5.36 8.05 -13.18
N HIS A 50 6.57 7.99 -12.62
CA HIS A 50 7.73 8.69 -13.19
C HIS A 50 8.62 7.81 -14.06
N GLU A 51 8.60 6.51 -13.85
CA GLU A 51 9.50 5.58 -14.52
C GLU A 51 8.79 4.46 -15.30
N TYR A 52 7.51 4.67 -15.61
CA TYR A 52 6.69 3.63 -16.24
C TYR A 52 7.36 3.01 -17.48
N GLY A 53 7.95 3.83 -18.34
CA GLY A 53 8.61 3.35 -19.55
C GLY A 53 9.90 2.57 -19.30
N ASN A 54 10.47 2.66 -18.11
CA ASN A 54 11.73 2.04 -17.74
C ASN A 54 11.59 0.91 -16.73
N VAL A 55 10.36 0.64 -16.28
CA VAL A 55 10.11 -0.39 -15.27
C VAL A 55 10.03 -1.76 -15.93
N GLU A 56 10.85 -2.68 -15.44
CA GLU A 56 10.86 -4.07 -15.94
C GLU A 56 9.68 -4.85 -15.34
N PRO A 57 8.97 -5.67 -16.16
CA PRO A 57 7.88 -6.50 -15.63
C PRO A 57 8.32 -7.40 -14.49
N GLU A 58 9.52 -7.93 -14.53
CA GLU A 58 10.05 -8.80 -13.48
C GLU A 58 10.17 -8.07 -12.15
N GLN A 59 10.50 -6.78 -12.17
CA GLN A 59 10.59 -5.97 -10.95
C GLN A 59 9.22 -5.82 -10.30
N ILE A 60 8.20 -5.53 -11.10
CA ILE A 60 6.83 -5.34 -10.61
C ILE A 60 6.28 -6.65 -10.05
N PHE A 61 6.41 -7.75 -10.78
CA PHE A 61 5.93 -9.04 -10.30
C PHE A 61 6.72 -9.53 -9.09
N GLY A 62 8.00 -9.22 -9.02
CA GLY A 62 8.84 -9.52 -7.85
C GLY A 62 8.38 -8.78 -6.61
N ILE A 63 8.04 -7.50 -6.75
CA ILE A 63 7.52 -6.68 -5.64
C ILE A 63 6.20 -7.26 -5.15
N ILE A 64 5.29 -7.58 -6.07
CA ILE A 64 3.99 -8.15 -5.73
C ILE A 64 4.18 -9.47 -4.98
N LYS A 65 5.00 -10.37 -5.53
CA LYS A 65 5.21 -11.69 -4.95
C LYS A 65 5.83 -11.62 -3.55
N LYS A 66 6.74 -10.68 -3.34
CA LYS A 66 7.47 -10.56 -2.07
C LYS A 66 6.68 -9.82 -1.01
N TYR A 67 6.04 -8.71 -1.36
CA TYR A 67 5.46 -7.80 -0.38
C TYR A 67 3.95 -7.88 -0.25
N LEU A 68 3.23 -8.27 -1.30
CA LEU A 68 1.78 -8.30 -1.27
C LEU A 68 1.21 -9.25 -0.21
N PRO A 69 1.76 -10.47 0.00
CA PRO A 69 1.21 -11.34 1.05
C PRO A 69 1.27 -10.71 2.44
N GLU A 70 2.37 -10.05 2.79
CA GLU A 70 2.52 -9.36 4.07
C GLU A 70 1.53 -8.21 4.19
N LEU A 71 1.35 -7.47 3.10
CA LEU A 71 0.44 -6.34 3.06
C LEU A 71 -1.01 -6.79 3.25
N ILE A 72 -1.39 -7.91 2.62
CA ILE A 72 -2.74 -8.47 2.76
C ILE A 72 -3.00 -8.87 4.21
N ILE A 73 -2.06 -9.58 4.83
CA ILE A 73 -2.18 -10.02 6.23
C ILE A 73 -2.33 -8.80 7.15
N CYS A 74 -1.49 -7.80 6.95
CA CYS A 74 -1.52 -6.58 7.75
C CYS A 74 -2.82 -5.82 7.54
N THR A 75 -3.30 -5.72 6.31
CA THR A 75 -4.55 -5.02 6.00
C THR A 75 -5.74 -5.69 6.69
N LYS A 76 -5.78 -7.02 6.71
CA LYS A 76 -6.83 -7.75 7.42
C LYS A 76 -6.80 -7.44 8.91
N LYS A 77 -5.62 -7.36 9.49
CA LYS A 77 -5.43 -7.00 10.90
C LYS A 77 -5.92 -5.59 11.19
N ILE A 78 -5.60 -4.66 10.30
CA ILE A 78 -6.06 -3.26 10.42
C ILE A 78 -7.59 -3.21 10.39
N VAL A 79 -8.22 -3.92 9.46
CA VAL A 79 -9.69 -3.96 9.36
C VAL A 79 -10.31 -4.50 10.64
N GLU A 80 -9.75 -5.59 11.19
CA GLU A 80 -10.24 -6.14 12.45
C GLU A 80 -10.09 -5.14 13.60
N ASP A 81 -8.97 -4.44 13.67
CA ASP A 81 -8.73 -3.44 14.72
C ASP A 81 -9.71 -2.26 14.58
N ILE A 82 -10.00 -1.84 13.36
CA ILE A 82 -10.99 -0.78 13.11
C ILE A 82 -12.38 -1.24 13.54
N LYS A 83 -12.77 -2.47 13.21
CA LYS A 83 -14.06 -3.04 13.60
C LYS A 83 -14.22 -3.15 15.12
N SER A 84 -13.12 -3.31 15.84
CA SER A 84 -13.14 -3.38 17.31
C SER A 84 -13.13 -2.01 17.97
N ASN A 85 -13.27 -0.93 17.20
CA ASN A 85 -13.31 0.46 17.67
C ASN A 85 -11.99 0.97 18.23
N LYS A 86 -10.89 0.30 17.92
CA LYS A 86 -9.56 0.66 18.42
C LYS A 86 -9.13 2.06 17.96
N TYR A 87 -9.57 2.47 16.77
CA TYR A 87 -9.13 3.72 16.16
C TYR A 87 -10.25 4.73 15.97
N ASP A 88 -11.33 4.65 16.76
CA ASP A 88 -12.46 5.55 16.60
C ASP A 88 -12.05 7.02 16.65
N SER A 89 -11.10 7.37 17.51
CA SER A 89 -10.64 8.76 17.64
C SER A 89 -9.89 9.27 16.40
N LEU A 90 -9.36 8.38 15.57
CA LEU A 90 -8.63 8.78 14.38
C LEU A 90 -9.54 9.09 13.18
N PHE A 91 -10.76 8.56 13.20
CA PHE A 91 -11.70 8.65 12.07
C PHE A 91 -12.91 9.55 12.37
N VAL A 92 -12.84 10.34 13.41
CA VAL A 92 -13.92 11.25 13.78
C VAL A 92 -13.87 12.55 13.01
#